data_877d054309d0236ad03bc7fa83eddbf1
#
_entry.id   877d054309d0236ad03bc7fa83eddbf1
#
_cell.length_a   1.000
_cell.length_b   1.000
_cell.length_c   1.000
_cell.angle_alpha   90.00
_cell.angle_beta   90.00
_cell.angle_gamma   90.00
#
_symmetry.space_group_name_H-M   'P 1'
#
loop_
_entity.id
_entity.type
_entity.pdbx_description
1 polymer ?
#
loop_
_entity_poly.entity_id
_entity_poly.type
_entity_poly.pdbx_seq_one_letter_code
_entity_poly.pdbx_strand_id
1 'polypeptide(L)'
;TKTDITGRYTFTDLEKGKEYQVKVNKPNFLSISSKPFIYSENDSNNSQFDLASIPSSTNAYSSEDKRYNKDGAIVGWGREIFLYDIYYNFDSAKLLPDSKKALDRIILLLQSNPTLKLEFGSHTDSRGTHEYNDKLSEQRAKSVVEYLVNSGIDRTRLSWKGYGKRHPLISKPATEGEHRMNRRTSFKIIEN
;
A
#
# COMPACT_ATOMS: atom_id res chain seq x y z
N THR A 1 -22.89 4.38 11.15
CA THR A 1 -22.32 5.73 11.04
C THR A 1 -21.92 6.00 9.61
N LYS A 2 -22.17 7.21 9.08
CA LYS A 2 -21.71 7.67 7.77
C LYS A 2 -20.55 8.63 7.96
N THR A 3 -19.63 8.66 7.01
CA THR A 3 -18.58 9.68 6.97
C THR A 3 -19.16 11.04 6.64
N ASP A 4 -18.58 12.11 7.17
CA ASP A 4 -18.86 13.47 6.75
C ASP A 4 -18.24 13.78 5.37
N ILE A 5 -18.43 15.02 4.89
CA ILE A 5 -17.90 15.48 3.59
C ILE A 5 -16.36 15.48 3.54
N THR A 6 -15.69 15.41 4.69
CA THR A 6 -14.22 15.37 4.79
C THR A 6 -13.68 13.93 4.90
N GLY A 7 -14.56 12.94 4.90
CA GLY A 7 -14.22 11.53 5.06
C GLY A 7 -13.99 11.12 6.52
N ARG A 8 -14.30 11.98 7.49
CA ARG A 8 -14.23 11.65 8.92
C ARG A 8 -15.50 10.95 9.37
N TYR A 9 -15.36 10.08 10.34
CA TYR A 9 -16.47 9.42 11.02
C TYR A 9 -16.27 9.49 12.51
N THR A 10 -17.38 9.56 13.25
CA THR A 10 -17.39 9.53 14.70
C THR A 10 -18.35 8.44 15.15
N PHE A 11 -17.92 7.61 16.06
CA PHE A 11 -18.76 6.66 16.75
C PHE A 11 -19.11 7.25 18.12
N THR A 12 -20.39 7.31 18.40
CA THR A 12 -20.94 7.67 19.73
C THR A 12 -21.42 6.41 20.43
N ASP A 13 -21.64 6.50 21.72
CA ASP A 13 -22.27 5.44 22.52
C ASP A 13 -21.47 4.12 22.58
N LEU A 14 -20.13 4.21 22.49
CA LEU A 14 -19.26 3.07 22.75
C LEU A 14 -19.20 2.78 24.26
N GLU A 15 -19.34 1.51 24.61
CA GLU A 15 -19.25 1.07 26.00
C GLU A 15 -17.79 0.81 26.39
N LYS A 16 -17.36 1.41 27.50
CA LYS A 16 -16.01 1.25 28.05
C LYS A 16 -15.70 -0.22 28.34
N GLY A 17 -14.51 -0.65 27.94
CA GLY A 17 -14.03 -2.02 28.18
C GLY A 17 -14.57 -3.05 27.19
N LYS A 18 -15.43 -2.68 26.25
CA LYS A 18 -15.85 -3.58 25.17
C LYS A 18 -14.88 -3.52 23.99
N GLU A 19 -14.78 -4.66 23.31
CA GLU A 19 -13.99 -4.79 22.09
C GLU A 19 -14.81 -4.34 20.87
N TYR A 20 -14.20 -3.54 20.02
CA TYR A 20 -14.80 -3.03 18.81
C TYR A 20 -13.87 -3.24 17.61
N GLN A 21 -14.46 -3.34 16.43
CA GLN A 21 -13.75 -3.35 15.17
C GLN A 21 -14.45 -2.41 14.19
N VAL A 22 -13.70 -1.51 13.57
CA VAL A 22 -14.23 -0.64 12.51
C VAL A 22 -14.10 -1.34 11.18
N LYS A 23 -15.20 -1.45 10.43
CA LYS A 23 -15.21 -1.95 9.06
C LYS A 23 -15.71 -0.88 8.11
N VAL A 24 -14.92 -0.59 7.09
CA VAL A 24 -15.26 0.36 6.02
C VAL A 24 -15.61 -0.41 4.76
N ASN A 25 -16.83 -0.19 4.25
CA ASN A 25 -17.33 -0.80 3.03
C ASN A 25 -17.82 0.30 2.09
N LYS A 26 -17.50 0.18 0.80
CA LYS A 26 -18.02 1.01 -0.26
C LYS A 26 -18.35 0.12 -1.46
N PRO A 27 -19.53 0.24 -2.10
CA PRO A 27 -19.85 -0.54 -3.30
C PRO A 27 -18.75 -0.42 -4.36
N ASN A 28 -18.36 -1.54 -4.98
CA ASN A 28 -17.31 -1.63 -6.00
C ASN A 28 -15.88 -1.32 -5.52
N PHE A 29 -15.64 -1.28 -4.20
CA PHE A 29 -14.31 -1.09 -3.62
C PHE A 29 -14.01 -2.20 -2.62
N LEU A 30 -12.72 -2.47 -2.40
CA LEU A 30 -12.29 -3.43 -1.39
C LEU A 30 -12.68 -2.95 0.00
N SER A 31 -13.13 -3.89 0.83
CA SER A 31 -13.40 -3.63 2.24
C SER A 31 -12.10 -3.57 3.03
N ILE A 32 -12.11 -2.82 4.13
CA ILE A 32 -11.04 -2.88 5.13
C ILE A 32 -11.61 -2.89 6.53
N SER A 33 -10.95 -3.63 7.42
CA SER A 33 -11.31 -3.66 8.84
C SER A 33 -10.09 -3.26 9.68
N SER A 34 -10.32 -2.54 10.77
CA SER A 34 -9.27 -2.29 11.78
C SER A 34 -8.89 -3.59 12.47
N LYS A 35 -7.76 -3.58 13.19
CA LYS A 35 -7.55 -4.53 14.28
C LYS A 35 -8.64 -4.30 15.34
N PRO A 36 -9.10 -5.34 16.04
CA PRO A 36 -9.95 -5.14 17.22
C PRO A 36 -9.26 -4.25 18.25
N PHE A 37 -10.03 -3.41 18.93
CA PHE A 37 -9.55 -2.56 20.02
C PHE A 37 -10.56 -2.48 21.14
N ILE A 38 -10.08 -2.33 22.37
CA ILE A 38 -10.94 -2.13 23.54
C ILE A 38 -11.10 -0.62 23.74
N TYR A 39 -12.34 -0.16 23.79
CA TYR A 39 -12.61 1.27 24.02
C TYR A 39 -12.25 1.71 25.43
N SER A 40 -11.49 2.80 25.53
CA SER A 40 -11.11 3.49 26.74
C SER A 40 -11.36 4.99 26.57
N GLU A 41 -11.93 5.66 27.57
CA GLU A 41 -12.29 7.08 27.52
C GLU A 41 -11.09 8.02 27.31
N ASN A 42 -9.88 7.54 27.61
CA ASN A 42 -8.65 8.33 27.49
C ASN A 42 -7.90 8.11 26.17
N ASP A 43 -8.37 7.19 25.34
CA ASP A 43 -7.75 6.91 24.05
C ASP A 43 -8.41 7.75 22.95
N SER A 44 -7.76 8.82 22.54
CA SER A 44 -8.03 9.43 21.23
C SER A 44 -7.52 8.48 20.15
N ASN A 45 -8.25 7.39 19.90
CA ASN A 45 -7.97 6.44 18.82
C ASN A 45 -8.29 7.11 17.48
N ASN A 46 -7.39 7.97 16.99
CA ASN A 46 -7.36 8.44 15.62
C ASN A 46 -6.84 7.32 14.72
N SER A 47 -7.66 6.30 14.50
CA SER A 47 -7.40 5.31 13.46
C SER A 47 -7.68 5.93 12.11
N GLN A 48 -6.68 6.57 11.53
CA GLN A 48 -6.78 7.11 10.18
C GLN A 48 -6.64 5.95 9.18
N PHE A 49 -7.78 5.54 8.62
CA PHE A 49 -7.82 4.64 7.46
C PHE A 49 -7.77 5.50 6.21
N ASP A 50 -6.58 5.86 5.76
CA ASP A 50 -6.38 6.49 4.45
C ASP A 50 -6.45 5.40 3.38
N LEU A 51 -7.68 5.02 3.08
CA LEU A 51 -8.01 4.13 1.99
C LEU A 51 -8.21 5.00 0.76
N ALA A 52 -7.14 5.21 0.01
CA ALA A 52 -7.32 5.40 -1.42
C ALA A 52 -8.26 4.27 -1.86
N SER A 53 -9.47 4.64 -2.30
CA SER A 53 -10.50 3.67 -2.72
C SER A 53 -9.89 2.70 -3.72
N ILE A 54 -9.60 1.46 -3.29
CA ILE A 54 -9.05 0.41 -4.15
C ILE A 54 -10.26 -0.31 -4.74
N PRO A 55 -10.51 -0.20 -6.06
CA PRO A 55 -11.63 -0.88 -6.68
C PRO A 55 -11.50 -2.39 -6.50
N SER A 56 -12.63 -3.05 -6.31
CA SER A 56 -12.71 -4.52 -6.21
C SER A 56 -12.49 -5.22 -7.56
N SER A 57 -12.52 -4.48 -8.67
CA SER A 57 -12.30 -5.01 -10.02
C SER A 57 -10.93 -4.66 -10.58
N THR A 58 -10.23 -5.66 -11.13
CA THR A 58 -8.94 -5.47 -11.83
C THR A 58 -9.05 -4.63 -13.10
N ASN A 59 -10.27 -4.48 -13.65
CA ASN A 59 -10.55 -3.73 -14.89
C ASN A 59 -10.97 -2.28 -14.66
N ALA A 60 -10.97 -1.81 -13.41
CA ALA A 60 -11.46 -0.47 -13.06
C ALA A 60 -10.61 0.70 -13.60
N TYR A 61 -9.38 0.42 -14.06
CA TYR A 61 -8.47 1.44 -14.59
C TYR A 61 -7.84 1.01 -15.91
N SER A 62 -7.72 1.94 -16.86
CA SER A 62 -6.92 1.74 -18.05
C SER A 62 -5.42 1.74 -17.72
N SER A 63 -4.57 1.26 -18.63
CA SER A 63 -3.11 1.25 -18.45
C SER A 63 -2.50 2.65 -18.35
N GLU A 64 -3.23 3.68 -18.79
CA GLU A 64 -2.77 5.07 -18.86
C GLU A 64 -3.33 5.97 -17.78
N ASP A 65 -4.29 5.49 -16.95
CA ASP A 65 -4.92 6.30 -15.91
C ASP A 65 -3.95 6.62 -14.78
N LYS A 66 -3.67 7.90 -14.59
CA LYS A 66 -2.97 8.42 -13.41
C LYS A 66 -3.98 8.75 -12.32
N ARG A 67 -3.73 8.27 -11.12
CA ARG A 67 -4.56 8.56 -9.95
C ARG A 67 -3.86 9.53 -9.04
N TYR A 68 -4.61 10.50 -8.56
CA TYR A 68 -4.10 11.56 -7.71
C TYR A 68 -4.82 11.53 -6.34
N ASN A 69 -4.09 11.86 -5.27
CA ASN A 69 -4.70 12.13 -3.97
C ASN A 69 -5.29 13.56 -3.94
N LYS A 70 -5.89 13.93 -2.80
CA LYS A 70 -6.46 15.27 -2.59
C LYS A 70 -5.44 16.40 -2.73
N ASP A 71 -4.16 16.12 -2.56
CA ASP A 71 -3.07 17.10 -2.62
C ASP A 71 -2.40 17.12 -4.03
N GLY A 72 -2.98 16.41 -5.00
CA GLY A 72 -2.50 16.34 -6.38
C GLY A 72 -1.29 15.43 -6.61
N ALA A 73 -0.85 14.66 -5.62
CA ALA A 73 0.23 13.68 -5.81
C ALA A 73 -0.29 12.42 -6.53
N ILE A 74 0.52 11.88 -7.45
CA ILE A 74 0.19 10.63 -8.16
C ILE A 74 0.27 9.47 -7.17
N VAL A 75 -0.84 8.79 -6.90
CA VAL A 75 -0.92 7.64 -6.00
C VAL A 75 -1.03 6.29 -6.72
N GLY A 76 -1.06 6.30 -8.04
CA GLY A 76 -1.07 5.10 -8.84
C GLY A 76 -1.05 5.41 -10.34
N TRP A 77 -0.69 4.39 -11.13
CA TRP A 77 -0.70 4.47 -12.58
C TRP A 77 -1.25 3.16 -13.16
N GLY A 78 -2.30 3.26 -13.96
CA GLY A 78 -3.00 2.09 -14.45
C GLY A 78 -3.48 1.22 -13.29
N ARG A 79 -3.06 -0.05 -13.28
CA ARG A 79 -3.41 -1.00 -12.23
C ARG A 79 -2.49 -0.94 -11.01
N GLU A 80 -1.42 -0.16 -11.05
CA GLU A 80 -0.47 -0.04 -9.93
C GLU A 80 -0.97 0.94 -8.89
N ILE A 81 -0.82 0.56 -7.62
CA ILE A 81 -1.06 1.41 -6.45
C ILE A 81 0.28 1.61 -5.76
N PHE A 82 0.68 2.87 -5.59
CA PHE A 82 2.00 3.19 -5.03
C PHE A 82 1.99 3.17 -3.51
N LEU A 83 3.03 2.58 -2.96
CA LEU A 83 3.30 2.56 -1.52
C LEU A 83 4.43 3.53 -1.22
N TYR A 84 4.09 4.79 -0.94
CA TYR A 84 5.08 5.85 -0.74
C TYR A 84 5.90 5.73 0.54
N ASP A 85 5.38 5.05 1.54
CA ASP A 85 6.02 4.93 2.86
C ASP A 85 6.90 3.66 2.98
N ILE A 86 7.31 3.08 1.84
CA ILE A 86 8.22 1.95 1.83
C ILE A 86 9.64 2.45 1.58
N TYR A 87 10.45 2.41 2.61
CA TYR A 87 11.83 2.91 2.62
C TYR A 87 12.83 1.80 2.84
N TYR A 88 13.99 1.96 2.22
CA TYR A 88 15.14 1.08 2.35
C TYR A 88 16.38 1.94 2.59
N ASN A 89 17.38 1.38 3.26
CA ASN A 89 18.71 1.98 3.26
C ASN A 89 19.34 1.95 1.86
N PHE A 90 20.36 2.78 1.67
CA PHE A 90 21.13 2.76 0.43
C PHE A 90 21.68 1.33 0.19
N ASP A 91 21.59 0.88 -1.06
CA ASP A 91 22.02 -0.45 -1.50
C ASP A 91 21.48 -1.61 -0.64
N SER A 92 20.24 -1.50 -0.18
CA SER A 92 19.63 -2.47 0.72
C SER A 92 18.21 -2.80 0.31
N ALA A 93 17.79 -4.03 0.60
CA ALA A 93 16.41 -4.48 0.53
C ALA A 93 15.79 -4.67 1.92
N LYS A 94 16.50 -4.35 3.00
CA LYS A 94 15.99 -4.45 4.36
C LYS A 94 14.98 -3.33 4.63
N LEU A 95 13.75 -3.72 4.96
CA LEU A 95 12.67 -2.80 5.32
C LEU A 95 12.99 -2.01 6.58
N LEU A 96 12.82 -0.70 6.54
CA LEU A 96 12.93 0.17 7.72
C LEU A 96 11.67 0.04 8.61
N PRO A 97 11.75 0.41 9.91
CA PRO A 97 10.62 0.30 10.83
C PRO A 97 9.36 1.01 10.35
N ASP A 98 9.47 2.20 9.76
CA ASP A 98 8.32 2.95 9.25
C ASP A 98 7.65 2.27 8.05
N SER A 99 8.43 1.58 7.21
CA SER A 99 7.87 0.77 6.11
C SER A 99 6.99 -0.36 6.62
N LYS A 100 7.31 -0.93 7.78
CA LYS A 100 6.51 -1.98 8.41
C LYS A 100 5.12 -1.47 8.80
N LYS A 101 5.02 -0.24 9.33
CA LYS A 101 3.73 0.40 9.65
C LYS A 101 2.86 0.60 8.40
N ALA A 102 3.48 0.98 7.26
CA ALA A 102 2.76 1.10 6.00
C ALA A 102 2.24 -0.27 5.51
N LEU A 103 3.04 -1.33 5.66
CA LEU A 103 2.66 -2.69 5.30
C LEU A 103 1.58 -3.28 6.22
N ASP A 104 1.46 -2.83 7.47
CA ASP A 104 0.37 -3.24 8.37
C ASP A 104 -1.01 -2.90 7.79
N ARG A 105 -1.13 -1.80 7.02
CA ARG A 105 -2.37 -1.45 6.29
C ARG A 105 -2.69 -2.47 5.20
N ILE A 106 -1.66 -2.97 4.51
CA ILE A 106 -1.82 -4.01 3.49
C ILE A 106 -2.21 -5.35 4.13
N ILE A 107 -1.69 -5.67 5.31
CA ILE A 107 -2.11 -6.84 6.06
C ILE A 107 -3.61 -6.77 6.36
N LEU A 108 -4.10 -5.64 6.88
CA LEU A 108 -5.53 -5.43 7.14
C LEU A 108 -6.38 -5.55 5.88
N LEU A 109 -5.91 -5.01 4.76
CA LEU A 109 -6.59 -5.12 3.47
C LEU A 109 -6.72 -6.60 3.05
N LEU A 110 -5.62 -7.37 3.12
CA LEU A 110 -5.60 -8.78 2.75
C LEU A 110 -6.43 -9.65 3.70
N GLN A 111 -6.42 -9.35 4.99
CA GLN A 111 -7.25 -10.04 6.00
C GLN A 111 -8.75 -9.77 5.79
N SER A 112 -9.10 -8.56 5.38
CA SER A 112 -10.49 -8.16 5.11
C SER A 112 -11.04 -8.70 3.79
N ASN A 113 -10.17 -9.14 2.89
CA ASN A 113 -10.52 -9.64 1.56
C ASN A 113 -9.79 -10.98 1.31
N PRO A 114 -10.34 -12.12 1.76
CA PRO A 114 -9.64 -13.41 1.75
C PRO A 114 -9.26 -13.93 0.36
N THR A 115 -10.00 -13.58 -0.68
CA THR A 115 -9.76 -13.99 -2.07
C THR A 115 -8.75 -13.12 -2.80
N LEU A 116 -8.45 -11.92 -2.25
CA LEU A 116 -7.57 -10.95 -2.88
C LEU A 116 -6.15 -11.48 -3.03
N LYS A 117 -5.62 -11.42 -4.26
CA LYS A 117 -4.23 -11.72 -4.58
C LYS A 117 -3.51 -10.50 -5.12
N LEU A 118 -2.30 -10.26 -4.65
CA LEU A 118 -1.50 -9.08 -4.99
C LEU A 118 -0.14 -9.47 -5.57
N GLU A 119 0.29 -8.73 -6.58
CA GLU A 119 1.68 -8.67 -7.04
C GLU A 119 2.33 -7.40 -6.52
N PHE A 120 3.44 -7.53 -5.81
CA PHE A 120 4.25 -6.40 -5.36
C PHE A 120 5.36 -6.12 -6.37
N GLY A 121 5.43 -4.86 -6.80
CA GLY A 121 6.46 -4.36 -7.70
C GLY A 121 7.43 -3.43 -6.99
N SER A 122 8.72 -3.47 -7.34
CA SER A 122 9.65 -2.45 -6.90
C SER A 122 10.45 -1.89 -8.06
N HIS A 123 10.77 -0.61 -7.98
CA HIS A 123 11.44 0.16 -9.00
C HIS A 123 12.63 0.89 -8.43
N THR A 124 13.62 1.15 -9.27
CA THR A 124 14.78 1.97 -8.96
C THR A 124 14.77 3.28 -9.75
N ASP A 125 15.65 4.19 -9.43
CA ASP A 125 15.94 5.33 -10.29
C ASP A 125 16.85 4.94 -11.47
N SER A 126 17.22 5.93 -12.29
CA SER A 126 17.99 5.72 -13.52
C SER A 126 19.47 5.41 -13.31
N ARG A 127 20.01 5.59 -12.10
CA ARG A 127 21.44 5.41 -11.77
C ARG A 127 21.82 3.92 -11.71
N GLY A 128 23.07 3.61 -12.04
CA GLY A 128 23.57 2.24 -12.04
C GLY A 128 23.24 1.44 -13.30
N THR A 129 23.67 0.19 -13.36
CA THR A 129 23.42 -0.71 -14.49
C THR A 129 22.00 -1.28 -14.47
N HIS A 130 21.53 -1.84 -15.58
CA HIS A 130 20.24 -2.53 -15.61
C HIS A 130 20.25 -3.77 -14.72
N GLU A 131 21.28 -4.60 -14.86
CA GLU A 131 21.42 -5.83 -14.09
C GLU A 131 21.41 -5.59 -12.57
N TYR A 132 22.17 -4.62 -12.09
CA TYR A 132 22.18 -4.22 -10.69
C TYR A 132 20.78 -3.79 -10.21
N ASN A 133 20.11 -2.91 -10.97
CA ASN A 133 18.79 -2.39 -10.61
C ASN A 133 17.71 -3.46 -10.65
N ASP A 134 17.79 -4.41 -11.58
CA ASP A 134 16.87 -5.54 -11.64
C ASP A 134 16.99 -6.39 -10.37
N LYS A 135 18.20 -6.78 -10.00
CA LYS A 135 18.47 -7.57 -8.80
C LYS A 135 18.04 -6.84 -7.51
N LEU A 136 18.39 -5.55 -7.39
CA LEU A 136 18.04 -4.75 -6.21
C LEU A 136 16.53 -4.61 -6.07
N SER A 137 15.80 -4.30 -7.16
CA SER A 137 14.36 -4.14 -7.15
C SER A 137 13.65 -5.46 -6.86
N GLU A 138 14.12 -6.57 -7.40
CA GLU A 138 13.58 -7.90 -7.10
C GLU A 138 13.73 -8.24 -5.62
N GLN A 139 14.90 -8.04 -5.04
CA GLN A 139 15.14 -8.25 -3.61
C GLN A 139 14.24 -7.38 -2.73
N ARG A 140 13.99 -6.13 -3.11
CA ARG A 140 13.09 -5.22 -2.40
C ARG A 140 11.65 -5.69 -2.45
N ALA A 141 11.14 -6.03 -3.62
CA ALA A 141 9.78 -6.56 -3.76
C ALA A 141 9.60 -7.88 -2.99
N LYS A 142 10.61 -8.76 -3.02
CA LYS A 142 10.64 -10.00 -2.25
C LYS A 142 10.59 -9.75 -0.75
N SER A 143 11.34 -8.78 -0.21
CA SER A 143 11.35 -8.47 1.22
C SER A 143 10.00 -7.96 1.73
N VAL A 144 9.23 -7.25 0.89
CA VAL A 144 7.84 -6.87 1.21
C VAL A 144 6.97 -8.10 1.35
N VAL A 145 7.01 -9.01 0.38
CA VAL A 145 6.21 -10.25 0.41
C VAL A 145 6.61 -11.12 1.61
N GLU A 146 7.90 -11.27 1.90
CA GLU A 146 8.37 -12.02 3.07
C GLU A 146 7.85 -11.41 4.39
N TYR A 147 7.81 -10.09 4.50
CA TYR A 147 7.23 -9.44 5.68
C TYR A 147 5.74 -9.77 5.84
N LEU A 148 4.96 -9.73 4.76
CA LEU A 148 3.52 -10.04 4.78
C LEU A 148 3.28 -11.51 5.14
N VAL A 149 4.07 -12.45 4.57
CA VAL A 149 3.99 -13.88 4.90
C VAL A 149 4.31 -14.12 6.38
N ASN A 150 5.39 -13.51 6.89
CA ASN A 150 5.76 -13.60 8.31
C ASN A 150 4.71 -12.97 9.24
N SER A 151 3.85 -12.11 8.69
CA SER A 151 2.70 -11.51 9.40
C SER A 151 1.40 -12.32 9.26
N GLY A 152 1.47 -13.55 8.72
CA GLY A 152 0.35 -14.49 8.65
C GLY A 152 -0.48 -14.42 7.36
N ILE A 153 -0.03 -13.74 6.32
CA ILE A 153 -0.70 -13.77 5.01
C ILE A 153 -0.25 -15.01 4.23
N ASP A 154 -1.22 -15.74 3.67
CA ASP A 154 -0.94 -16.93 2.85
C ASP A 154 -0.06 -16.56 1.65
N ARG A 155 1.06 -17.29 1.52
CA ARG A 155 2.06 -17.12 0.47
C ARG A 155 1.48 -17.24 -0.94
N THR A 156 0.46 -18.06 -1.12
CA THR A 156 -0.19 -18.30 -2.44
C THR A 156 -0.95 -17.08 -2.96
N ARG A 157 -1.24 -16.13 -2.10
CA ARG A 157 -1.92 -14.87 -2.42
C ARG A 157 -0.98 -13.75 -2.85
N LEU A 158 0.33 -13.97 -2.76
CA LEU A 158 1.34 -12.95 -2.93
C LEU A 158 2.36 -13.35 -4.00
N SER A 159 2.65 -12.43 -4.91
CA SER A 159 3.75 -12.52 -5.85
C SER A 159 4.60 -11.24 -5.82
N TRP A 160 5.79 -11.29 -6.39
CA TRP A 160 6.66 -10.11 -6.47
C TRP A 160 7.35 -10.05 -7.82
N LYS A 161 7.74 -8.82 -8.20
CA LYS A 161 8.51 -8.55 -9.41
C LYS A 161 9.41 -7.35 -9.24
N GLY A 162 10.68 -7.48 -9.62
CA GLY A 162 11.60 -6.38 -9.81
C GLY A 162 11.42 -5.76 -11.20
N TYR A 163 11.25 -4.46 -11.27
CA TYR A 163 11.13 -3.74 -12.52
C TYR A 163 12.39 -2.94 -12.87
N GLY A 164 13.36 -2.90 -11.97
CA GLY A 164 14.57 -2.10 -12.15
C GLY A 164 14.24 -0.65 -12.48
N LYS A 165 14.98 -0.10 -13.45
CA LYS A 165 14.79 1.28 -13.93
C LYS A 165 14.00 1.39 -15.23
N ARG A 166 13.27 0.32 -15.66
CA ARG A 166 12.60 0.26 -16.96
C ARG A 166 11.29 1.03 -17.03
N HIS A 167 10.64 1.28 -15.88
CA HIS A 167 9.34 1.96 -15.83
C HIS A 167 9.43 3.19 -14.92
N PRO A 168 10.19 4.24 -15.31
CA PRO A 168 10.29 5.45 -14.52
C PRO A 168 8.98 6.25 -14.56
N LEU A 169 8.60 6.88 -13.45
CA LEU A 169 7.54 7.90 -13.44
C LEU A 169 8.03 9.18 -14.08
N ILE A 170 9.30 9.51 -13.89
CA ILE A 170 9.98 10.66 -14.46
C ILE A 170 11.16 10.13 -15.29
N SER A 171 11.07 10.25 -16.61
CA SER A 171 12.03 9.65 -17.54
C SER A 171 13.41 10.31 -17.48
N LYS A 172 13.46 11.62 -17.21
CA LYS A 172 14.69 12.42 -17.09
C LYS A 172 14.70 13.17 -15.77
N PRO A 173 14.93 12.49 -14.64
CA PRO A 173 14.95 13.14 -13.34
C PRO A 173 16.15 14.08 -13.23
N ALA A 174 15.90 15.34 -12.87
CA ALA A 174 16.91 16.39 -12.70
C ALA A 174 17.24 16.65 -11.22
N THR A 175 16.33 16.29 -10.32
CA THR A 175 16.47 16.51 -8.88
C THR A 175 16.45 15.19 -8.10
N GLU A 176 17.01 15.19 -6.89
CA GLU A 176 16.94 14.02 -6.00
C GLU A 176 15.50 13.67 -5.62
N GLY A 177 14.60 14.65 -5.52
CA GLY A 177 13.17 14.44 -5.32
C GLY A 177 12.54 13.61 -6.45
N GLU A 178 12.88 13.91 -7.69
CA GLU A 178 12.41 13.17 -8.86
C GLU A 178 13.01 11.76 -8.94
N HIS A 179 14.30 11.60 -8.60
CA HIS A 179 14.91 10.28 -8.44
C HIS A 179 14.19 9.46 -7.37
N ARG A 180 13.83 10.09 -6.25
CA ARG A 180 13.09 9.45 -5.16
C ARG A 180 11.71 8.98 -5.60
N MET A 181 11.01 9.72 -6.46
CA MET A 181 9.72 9.28 -7.01
C MET A 181 9.85 8.02 -7.87
N ASN A 182 10.96 7.88 -8.59
CA ASN A 182 11.24 6.67 -9.36
C ASN A 182 11.56 5.46 -8.46
N ARG A 183 12.21 5.67 -7.30
CA ARG A 183 12.47 4.62 -6.30
C ARG A 183 11.21 4.35 -5.49
N ARG A 184 10.36 3.49 -6.00
CA ARG A 184 9.05 3.20 -5.38
C ARG A 184 8.78 1.71 -5.26
N THR A 185 7.91 1.39 -4.35
CA THR A 185 7.23 0.10 -4.26
C THR A 185 5.75 0.29 -4.62
N SER A 186 5.18 -0.65 -5.30
CA SER A 186 3.77 -0.64 -5.70
C SER A 186 3.16 -2.03 -5.53
N PHE A 187 1.85 -2.12 -5.63
CA PHE A 187 1.18 -3.40 -5.82
C PHE A 187 0.10 -3.32 -6.89
N LYS A 188 -0.23 -4.48 -7.44
CA LYS A 188 -1.35 -4.70 -8.37
C LYS A 188 -2.26 -5.77 -7.82
N ILE A 189 -3.55 -5.62 -8.05
CA ILE A 189 -4.50 -6.70 -7.86
C ILE A 189 -4.38 -7.64 -9.06
N ILE A 190 -4.10 -8.92 -8.80
CA ILE A 190 -4.01 -9.95 -9.84
C ILE A 190 -5.23 -10.88 -9.83
N GLU A 191 -5.89 -11.01 -8.68
CA GLU A 191 -7.12 -11.77 -8.51
C GLU A 191 -7.90 -11.23 -7.29
N ASN A 192 -9.23 -11.25 -7.36
CA ASN A 192 -10.14 -10.91 -6.26
C ASN A 192 -11.42 -11.76 -6.33
#